data_6572fae4313dd0c263a78f683dd11c6e
#
_entry.id   6572fae4313dd0c263a78f683dd11c6e
#
_cell.length_a   1.000
_cell.length_b   1.000
_cell.length_c   1.000
_cell.angle_alpha   90.00
_cell.angle_beta   90.00
_cell.angle_gamma   90.00
#
_symmetry.space_group_name_H-M   'P 1'
#
loop_
_entity.id
_entity.type
_entity.pdbx_description
1 polymer ?
#
loop_
_entity_poly.entity_id
_entity_poly.type
_entity_poly.pdbx_seq_one_letter_code
_entity_poly.pdbx_strand_id
1 'polypeptide(L)'
;MDNWMELSFPSLSVNESFARSAVAAFAASLNPTLDELSDLRTAVSEAVTNAILHGYDNRPEGRVFLRCEKQDRTITVTVRDTGCGIEDIELARRPFY
;
A
#
# COMPACT_ATOMS: atom_id res chain seq x y z
N MET A 1 -12.70 -10.42 -11.65
CA MET A 1 -11.60 -10.25 -12.61
C MET A 1 -10.32 -9.98 -11.86
N ASP A 2 -9.29 -10.73 -12.20
CA ASP A 2 -8.00 -10.55 -11.57
C ASP A 2 -7.28 -9.36 -12.19
N ASN A 3 -6.66 -8.58 -11.34
CA ASN A 3 -5.91 -7.41 -11.77
C ASN A 3 -4.84 -7.08 -10.74
N TRP A 4 -3.87 -6.27 -11.12
CA TRP A 4 -2.80 -5.85 -10.23
C TRP A 4 -2.26 -4.51 -10.67
N MET A 5 -1.61 -3.82 -9.73
CA MET A 5 -0.86 -2.62 -10.03
C MET A 5 0.35 -2.53 -9.13
N GLU A 6 1.37 -1.81 -9.57
CA GLU A 6 2.58 -1.56 -8.81
C GLU A 6 2.90 -0.07 -8.84
N LEU A 7 3.40 0.42 -7.72
CA LEU A 7 3.89 1.78 -7.59
C LEU A 7 5.28 1.74 -6.97
N SER A 8 6.13 2.66 -7.39
CA SER A 8 7.36 2.90 -6.64
C SER A 8 7.57 4.41 -6.57
N PHE A 9 8.14 4.85 -5.46
CA PHE A 9 8.31 6.28 -5.21
C PHE A 9 9.44 6.52 -4.21
N PRO A 10 10.03 7.72 -4.23
CA PRO A 10 11.01 8.09 -3.21
C PRO A 10 10.39 8.08 -1.81
N SER A 11 11.20 7.80 -0.80
CA SER A 11 10.75 7.70 0.59
C SER A 11 10.51 9.07 1.22
N LEU A 12 9.62 9.84 0.59
CA LEU A 12 9.19 11.15 1.07
C LEU A 12 7.80 11.03 1.67
N SER A 13 7.59 11.66 2.81
CA SER A 13 6.31 11.60 3.53
C SER A 13 5.11 12.03 2.67
N VAL A 14 5.31 12.97 1.76
CA VAL A 14 4.24 13.44 0.87
C VAL A 14 3.70 12.29 -0.01
N ASN A 15 4.50 11.28 -0.29
CA ASN A 15 4.11 10.19 -1.17
C ASN A 15 3.16 9.19 -0.51
N GLU A 16 3.00 9.24 0.82
CA GLU A 16 2.04 8.41 1.53
C GLU A 16 0.61 8.67 1.04
N SER A 17 0.25 9.93 0.83
CA SER A 17 -1.10 10.24 0.37
C SER A 17 -1.37 9.77 -1.05
N PHE A 18 -0.37 9.77 -1.93
CA PHE A 18 -0.50 9.21 -3.27
C PHE A 18 -0.72 7.70 -3.22
N ALA A 19 0.06 7.00 -2.40
CA ALA A 19 -0.06 5.56 -2.26
C ALA A 19 -1.46 5.17 -1.74
N ARG A 20 -1.91 5.84 -0.70
CA ARG A 20 -3.23 5.60 -0.10
C ARG A 20 -4.35 5.82 -1.12
N SER A 21 -4.27 6.90 -1.87
CA SER A 21 -5.28 7.23 -2.87
C SER A 21 -5.29 6.25 -4.03
N ALA A 22 -4.10 5.82 -4.48
CA ALA A 22 -3.98 4.85 -5.56
C ALA A 22 -4.60 3.50 -5.18
N VAL A 23 -4.33 3.03 -3.95
CA VAL A 23 -4.90 1.77 -3.47
C VAL A 23 -6.42 1.88 -3.35
N ALA A 24 -6.92 2.99 -2.82
CA ALA A 24 -8.37 3.21 -2.71
C ALA A 24 -9.04 3.18 -4.08
N ALA A 25 -8.45 3.84 -5.07
CA ALA A 25 -8.98 3.85 -6.43
C ALA A 25 -8.96 2.44 -7.04
N PHE A 26 -7.90 1.71 -6.82
CA PHE A 26 -7.77 0.34 -7.33
C PHE A 26 -8.82 -0.59 -6.70
N ALA A 27 -9.09 -0.42 -5.40
CA ALA A 27 -10.05 -1.24 -4.68
C ALA A 27 -11.52 -0.89 -5.03
N ALA A 28 -11.76 0.26 -5.62
CA ALA A 28 -13.12 0.76 -5.85
C ALA A 28 -13.98 -0.20 -6.69
N SER A 29 -13.36 -0.92 -7.63
CA SER A 29 -14.08 -1.87 -8.48
C SER A 29 -14.66 -3.07 -7.73
N LEU A 30 -14.23 -3.30 -6.49
CA LEU A 30 -14.77 -4.35 -5.63
C LEU A 30 -15.98 -3.88 -4.82
N ASN A 31 -16.42 -2.63 -5.04
CA ASN A 31 -17.54 -2.01 -4.33
C ASN A 31 -17.42 -2.14 -2.81
N PRO A 32 -16.30 -1.69 -2.22
CA PRO A 32 -16.13 -1.80 -0.78
C PRO A 32 -17.12 -0.91 -0.04
N THR A 33 -17.48 -1.30 1.19
CA THR A 33 -18.20 -0.40 2.08
C THR A 33 -17.29 0.75 2.48
N LEU A 34 -17.88 1.80 3.04
CA LEU A 34 -17.07 2.93 3.54
C LEU A 34 -16.11 2.49 4.64
N ASP A 35 -16.55 1.58 5.51
CA ASP A 35 -15.68 1.06 6.57
C ASP A 35 -14.54 0.23 6.01
N GLU A 36 -14.82 -0.63 5.04
CA GLU A 36 -13.77 -1.43 4.38
C GLU A 36 -12.74 -0.54 3.71
N LEU A 37 -13.20 0.50 3.01
CA LEU A 37 -12.31 1.42 2.33
C LEU A 37 -11.46 2.23 3.32
N SER A 38 -12.08 2.70 4.40
CA SER A 38 -11.38 3.43 5.46
C SER A 38 -10.31 2.58 6.11
N ASP A 39 -10.62 1.33 6.43
CA ASP A 39 -9.66 0.39 7.03
C ASP A 39 -8.49 0.14 6.09
N LEU A 40 -8.76 -0.05 4.80
CA LEU A 40 -7.72 -0.28 3.81
C LEU A 40 -6.79 0.93 3.70
N ARG A 41 -7.36 2.13 3.62
CA ARG A 41 -6.58 3.36 3.54
C ARG A 41 -5.70 3.57 4.77
N THR A 42 -6.24 3.27 5.95
CA THR A 42 -5.47 3.38 7.20
C THR A 42 -4.31 2.39 7.21
N ALA A 43 -4.56 1.15 6.82
CA ALA A 43 -3.52 0.12 6.80
C ALA A 43 -2.38 0.49 5.83
N VAL A 44 -2.74 0.98 4.65
CA VAL A 44 -1.74 1.42 3.65
C VAL A 44 -0.94 2.61 4.18
N SER A 45 -1.61 3.58 4.78
CA SER A 45 -0.94 4.75 5.36
C SER A 45 0.08 4.35 6.41
N GLU A 46 -0.31 3.45 7.32
CA GLU A 46 0.59 3.00 8.38
C GLU A 46 1.82 2.30 7.83
N ALA A 47 1.64 1.43 6.84
CA ALA A 47 2.77 0.68 6.31
C ALA A 47 3.70 1.53 5.46
N VAL A 48 3.16 2.41 4.65
CA VAL A 48 3.99 3.32 3.86
C VAL A 48 4.74 4.27 4.79
N THR A 49 4.07 4.79 5.81
CA THR A 49 4.72 5.65 6.81
C THR A 49 5.85 4.89 7.51
N ASN A 50 5.59 3.65 7.91
CA ASN A 50 6.62 2.83 8.57
C ASN A 50 7.80 2.57 7.64
N ALA A 51 7.56 2.28 6.37
CA ALA A 51 8.63 2.07 5.40
C ALA A 51 9.48 3.33 5.24
N ILE A 52 8.86 4.51 5.20
CA ILE A 52 9.57 5.78 5.07
C ILE A 52 10.40 6.08 6.33
N LEU A 53 9.80 5.95 7.51
CA LEU A 53 10.44 6.32 8.77
C LEU A 53 11.47 5.28 9.23
N HIS A 54 11.14 4.01 9.16
CA HIS A 54 11.98 2.95 9.74
C HIS A 54 12.90 2.31 8.71
N GLY A 55 12.48 2.25 7.45
CA GLY A 55 13.34 1.71 6.40
C GLY A 55 14.42 2.66 5.96
N TYR A 56 14.13 3.96 5.93
CA TYR A 56 15.01 4.95 5.33
C TYR A 56 15.29 6.15 6.23
N ASP A 57 14.78 6.17 7.45
CA ASP A 57 14.93 7.30 8.36
C ASP A 57 14.51 8.62 7.70
N ASN A 58 13.42 8.57 6.94
CA ASN A 58 12.85 9.72 6.21
C ASN A 58 13.84 10.34 5.21
N ARG A 59 14.72 9.53 4.63
CA ARG A 59 15.69 10.01 3.64
C ARG A 59 15.14 9.84 2.23
N PRO A 60 15.22 10.86 1.37
CA PRO A 60 14.62 10.82 0.03
C PRO A 60 15.33 9.87 -0.93
N GLU A 61 16.54 9.41 -0.63
CA GLU A 61 17.28 8.47 -1.46
C GLU A 61 16.68 7.07 -1.46
N GLY A 62 15.88 6.75 -0.44
CA GLY A 62 15.22 5.46 -0.38
C GLY A 62 14.07 5.36 -1.37
N ARG A 63 13.63 4.15 -1.61
CA ARG A 63 12.50 3.88 -2.50
C ARG A 63 11.55 2.90 -1.86
N VAL A 64 10.28 3.21 -1.94
CA VAL A 64 9.22 2.34 -1.45
C VAL A 64 8.53 1.73 -2.66
N PHE A 65 8.28 0.43 -2.59
CA PHE A 65 7.56 -0.33 -3.60
C PHE A 65 6.25 -0.80 -3.00
N LEU A 66 5.18 -0.63 -3.75
CA LEU A 66 3.85 -1.07 -3.35
C LEU A 66 3.25 -1.88 -4.48
N ARG A 67 2.73 -3.06 -4.15
CA ARG A 67 2.00 -3.89 -5.11
C ARG A 67 0.63 -4.17 -4.55
N CYS A 68 -0.37 -4.07 -5.41
CA CYS A 68 -1.75 -4.31 -5.05
C CYS A 68 -2.34 -5.30 -6.04
N GLU A 69 -2.98 -6.35 -5.54
CA GLU A 69 -3.60 -7.38 -6.37
C GLU A 69 -5.04 -7.56 -5.98
N LYS A 70 -5.89 -7.75 -6.98
CA LYS A 70 -7.28 -8.16 -6.81
C LYS A 70 -7.46 -9.55 -7.38
N GLN A 71 -8.02 -10.43 -6.59
CA GLN A 71 -8.37 -11.77 -7.04
C GLN A 71 -9.71 -12.12 -6.43
N ASP A 72 -10.70 -12.36 -7.28
CA ASP A 72 -12.08 -12.52 -6.85
C ASP A 72 -12.54 -11.28 -6.06
N ARG A 73 -12.88 -11.43 -4.80
CA ARG A 73 -13.25 -10.30 -3.93
C ARG A 73 -12.21 -10.03 -2.86
N THR A 74 -11.00 -10.47 -3.10
CA THR A 74 -9.90 -10.29 -2.15
C THR A 74 -8.91 -9.30 -2.73
N ILE A 75 -8.47 -8.35 -1.89
CA ILE A 75 -7.39 -7.44 -2.22
C ILE A 75 -6.20 -7.74 -1.33
N THR A 76 -5.02 -7.81 -1.92
CA THR A 76 -3.76 -8.02 -1.22
C THR A 76 -2.85 -6.84 -1.51
N VAL A 77 -2.35 -6.20 -0.48
CA VAL A 77 -1.41 -5.08 -0.61
C VAL A 77 -0.10 -5.46 0.04
N THR A 78 0.98 -5.33 -0.71
CA THR A 78 2.34 -5.60 -0.23
C THR A 78 3.15 -4.31 -0.31
N VAL A 79 3.82 -3.95 0.78
CA VAL A 79 4.71 -2.80 0.82
C VAL A 79 6.12 -3.31 1.12
N ARG A 80 7.08 -2.87 0.31
CA ARG A 80 8.46 -3.28 0.45
C ARG A 80 9.37 -2.06 0.40
N ASP A 81 10.40 -2.05 1.22
CA ASP A 81 11.46 -1.06 1.13
C ASP A 81 12.81 -1.75 0.90
N THR A 82 13.80 -0.96 0.46
CA THR A 82 15.15 -1.46 0.21
C THR A 82 16.16 -0.79 1.16
N GLY A 83 15.67 -0.26 2.28
CA GLY A 83 16.50 0.50 3.22
C GLY A 83 17.36 -0.36 4.12
N CYS A 84 17.00 -0.46 5.39
CA CYS A 84 17.77 -1.18 6.41
C CYS A 84 17.62 -2.70 6.32
N GLY A 85 16.94 -3.20 5.35
CA GLY A 85 16.67 -4.61 5.10
C GLY A 85 15.54 -4.68 4.10
N ILE A 86 15.44 -5.80 3.40
CA ILE A 86 14.33 -6.00 2.49
C ILE A 86 13.26 -6.74 3.25
N GLU A 87 12.18 -6.03 3.57
CA GLU A 87 11.02 -6.64 4.20
C GLU A 87 9.83 -6.49 3.30
N ASP A 88 9.21 -7.61 2.95
CA ASP A 88 7.92 -7.61 2.29
C ASP A 88 6.87 -7.70 3.38
N ILE A 89 6.11 -6.63 3.54
CA ILE A 89 5.03 -6.60 4.51
C ILE A 89 3.73 -6.79 3.76
N GLU A 90 3.11 -7.94 3.94
CA GLU A 90 1.78 -8.19 3.43
C GLU A 90 0.78 -7.51 4.35
N LEU A 91 0.22 -6.39 3.87
CA LEU A 91 -0.55 -5.50 4.70
C LEU A 91 -1.99 -5.85 4.88
N ALA A 92 -2.63 -6.22 3.81
CA ALA A 92 -4.04 -6.48 3.86
C ALA A 92 -4.37 -7.56 2.86
N ARG A 93 -4.85 -8.66 3.37
CA ARG A 93 -5.50 -9.66 2.58
C ARG A 93 -6.95 -9.66 3.04
N ARG A 94 -7.78 -8.86 2.35
CA ARG A 94 -9.13 -8.65 2.78
C ARG A 94 -10.12 -9.15 1.75
N PRO A 95 -11.01 -10.07 2.15
CA PRO A 95 -12.18 -10.35 1.33
C PRO A 95 -13.19 -9.21 1.48
N PHE A 96 -13.63 -8.66 0.36
CA PHE A 96 -14.68 -7.65 0.33
C PHE A 96 -15.99 -8.34 -0.05
N TYR A 97 -17.03 -8.03 0.66
CA TYR A 97 -18.35 -8.63 0.47
C TYR A 97 -19.33 -7.69 -0.25
#